data_ae3197a376b0b7b61602e03f6076c6b3
#
_entry.id   ae3197a376b0b7b61602e03f6076c6b3
#
_cell.length_a   1.000
_cell.length_b   1.000
_cell.length_c   1.000
_cell.angle_alpha   90.00
_cell.angle_beta   90.00
_cell.angle_gamma   90.00
#
_symmetry.space_group_name_H-M   'P 1'
#
loop_
_entity.id
_entity.type
_entity.pdbx_description
1 polymer ?
#
loop_
_entity_poly.entity_id
_entity_poly.type
_entity_poly.pdbx_seq_one_letter_code
_entity_poly.pdbx_strand_id
1 'polypeptide(L)'
;EPTDPDLLADFTFDDGDKTFDGGNATGATQGTATLADSKDGKAAKLSKNFWLNVTAKNGDALLKGKNDVTISYDVKPDVSGNTGWTFFAASNATKQEYGQEHYVGVLDKTTGITVERYNNNDGKRDSSGNVSYTKTNADWKHVDIVISGATAKLYIDSKLVAVNNNGQKLTDILGADGGVLQIGKANWSNGEYFSGLLDNLKIWGKALSDDELGVESAKTDYAAALAIPAQITGDLPSTVLGKTVTWSATGDGAKLVAADGKVTQPKSGEKAVKVKLTATIDGVDKAITAESEILNNGGEIASYVKDVDRSDQNGAKYDPL
;
A
#
# COMPACT_ATOMS: atom_id res chain seq x y z
N GLU A 1 -27.89 18.61 8.95
CA GLU A 1 -27.94 17.41 8.09
C GLU A 1 -27.80 16.18 8.95
N PRO A 2 -28.47 15.04 8.66
CA PRO A 2 -28.23 13.82 9.41
C PRO A 2 -26.78 13.41 9.18
N THR A 3 -25.97 13.45 10.23
CA THR A 3 -24.59 12.97 10.18
C THR A 3 -24.61 11.46 9.92
N ASP A 4 -23.79 10.99 8.97
CA ASP A 4 -23.62 9.55 8.74
C ASP A 4 -23.24 8.88 10.09
N PRO A 5 -24.05 7.95 10.61
CA PRO A 5 -23.82 7.35 11.92
C PRO A 5 -22.50 6.55 11.97
N ASP A 6 -21.98 6.19 10.82
CA ASP A 6 -20.70 5.49 10.70
C ASP A 6 -19.50 6.44 10.61
N LEU A 7 -19.69 7.75 10.46
CA LEU A 7 -18.61 8.73 10.48
C LEU A 7 -18.13 8.93 11.91
N LEU A 8 -16.97 8.35 12.23
CA LEU A 8 -16.37 8.37 13.57
C LEU A 8 -15.62 9.68 13.84
N ALA A 9 -14.97 10.25 12.83
CA ALA A 9 -14.20 11.49 12.94
C ALA A 9 -14.22 12.28 11.64
N ASP A 10 -14.23 13.62 11.75
CA ASP A 10 -14.14 14.58 10.64
C ASP A 10 -13.34 15.81 11.09
N PHE A 11 -12.05 15.86 10.81
CA PHE A 11 -11.16 16.95 11.14
C PHE A 11 -10.84 17.77 9.89
N THR A 12 -11.42 18.97 9.79
CA THR A 12 -11.17 19.89 8.66
C THR A 12 -10.00 20.83 8.91
N PHE A 13 -9.61 21.01 10.18
CA PHE A 13 -8.57 21.95 10.63
C PHE A 13 -8.84 23.44 10.29
N ASP A 14 -10.04 23.80 9.81
CA ASP A 14 -10.41 25.15 9.38
C ASP A 14 -10.97 26.01 10.51
N ASP A 15 -11.60 25.41 11.49
CA ASP A 15 -12.49 26.06 12.44
C ASP A 15 -11.79 26.48 13.74
N GLY A 16 -10.83 27.35 13.74
CA GLY A 16 -10.30 28.02 14.94
C GLY A 16 -10.27 27.14 16.21
N ASP A 17 -11.09 27.47 17.20
CA ASP A 17 -11.22 26.71 18.46
C ASP A 17 -11.77 25.29 18.31
N LYS A 18 -12.36 24.94 17.16
CA LYS A 18 -12.89 23.62 16.82
C LYS A 18 -11.98 22.82 15.92
N THR A 19 -10.79 23.30 15.63
CA THR A 19 -9.82 22.67 14.70
C THR A 19 -9.55 21.20 15.03
N PHE A 20 -9.64 20.83 16.31
CA PHE A 20 -9.41 19.48 16.80
C PHE A 20 -10.70 18.79 17.30
N ASP A 21 -11.85 19.39 17.03
CA ASP A 21 -13.16 18.76 17.20
C ASP A 21 -13.50 17.99 15.90
N GLY A 22 -13.43 16.71 15.95
CA GLY A 22 -13.72 15.82 14.82
C GLY A 22 -15.19 15.35 14.77
N GLY A 23 -16.14 16.17 15.20
CA GLY A 23 -17.56 15.79 15.23
C GLY A 23 -17.86 14.76 16.33
N ASN A 24 -17.77 13.46 16.03
CA ASN A 24 -17.94 12.37 16.99
C ASN A 24 -16.63 11.99 17.72
N ALA A 25 -15.50 12.61 17.35
CA ALA A 25 -14.19 12.40 17.92
C ALA A 25 -13.62 13.67 18.54
N THR A 26 -12.63 13.51 19.40
CA THR A 26 -11.82 14.59 19.97
C THR A 26 -10.34 14.31 19.65
N GLY A 27 -9.65 15.31 19.09
CA GLY A 27 -8.20 15.30 18.88
C GLY A 27 -7.52 16.05 20.02
N ALA A 28 -6.87 15.34 20.95
CA ALA A 28 -6.09 15.98 22.01
C ALA A 28 -4.71 16.35 21.46
N THR A 29 -4.45 17.66 21.38
CA THR A 29 -3.16 18.21 20.93
C THR A 29 -2.03 17.80 21.84
N GLN A 30 -0.94 17.34 21.22
CA GLN A 30 0.34 17.10 21.85
C GLN A 30 1.35 18.12 21.31
N GLY A 31 2.00 18.84 22.22
CA GLY A 31 2.89 19.94 21.84
C GLY A 31 2.13 21.22 21.46
N THR A 32 2.64 21.95 20.48
CA THR A 32 2.07 23.24 20.05
C THR A 32 1.38 23.09 18.71
N ALA A 33 0.07 23.29 18.68
CA ALA A 33 -0.72 23.27 17.47
C ALA A 33 -0.18 24.28 16.44
N THR A 34 0.07 23.82 15.22
CA THR A 34 0.57 24.64 14.12
C THR A 34 -0.25 24.31 12.87
N LEU A 35 -0.82 25.36 12.27
CA LEU A 35 -1.59 25.28 11.05
C LEU A 35 -0.84 25.96 9.91
N ALA A 36 -1.09 25.52 8.68
CA ALA A 36 -0.60 26.12 7.46
C ALA A 36 -1.74 26.25 6.45
N ASP A 37 -1.56 27.06 5.42
CA ASP A 37 -2.52 27.14 4.33
C ASP A 37 -2.56 25.81 3.55
N SER A 38 -3.76 25.37 3.20
CA SER A 38 -4.00 24.20 2.35
C SER A 38 -4.60 24.63 0.99
N LYS A 39 -5.13 23.67 0.23
CA LYS A 39 -5.85 24.00 -1.01
C LYS A 39 -7.14 24.77 -0.71
N ASP A 40 -7.83 24.36 0.33
CA ASP A 40 -9.09 24.94 0.77
C ASP A 40 -9.03 25.12 2.31
N GLY A 41 -8.65 26.31 2.80
CA GLY A 41 -8.61 26.60 4.23
C GLY A 41 -7.25 26.31 4.88
N LYS A 42 -7.25 25.56 5.97
CA LYS A 42 -6.07 25.27 6.78
C LYS A 42 -5.84 23.77 6.91
N ALA A 43 -4.58 23.39 7.00
CA ALA A 43 -4.11 22.03 7.28
C ALA A 43 -3.33 21.99 8.61
N ALA A 44 -3.34 20.85 9.27
CA ALA A 44 -2.45 20.58 10.40
C ALA A 44 -1.01 20.42 9.91
N LYS A 45 -0.10 21.28 10.36
CA LYS A 45 1.34 21.15 10.12
C LYS A 45 1.95 20.25 11.19
N LEU A 46 1.87 18.95 10.95
CA LEU A 46 2.32 17.93 11.89
C LEU A 46 3.86 17.83 11.92
N SER A 47 4.39 17.52 13.10
CA SER A 47 5.82 17.34 13.34
C SER A 47 6.04 16.66 14.69
N LYS A 48 7.30 16.46 15.09
CA LYS A 48 7.64 16.03 16.47
C LYS A 48 7.11 16.96 17.58
N ASN A 49 6.79 18.21 17.24
CA ASN A 49 6.29 19.21 18.17
C ASN A 49 4.76 19.41 18.09
N PHE A 50 4.09 18.72 17.20
CA PHE A 50 2.63 18.78 17.06
C PHE A 50 2.09 17.49 16.43
N TRP A 51 1.30 16.75 17.19
CA TRP A 51 0.56 15.56 16.78
C TRP A 51 -0.70 15.42 17.66
N LEU A 52 -1.56 14.46 17.37
CA LEU A 52 -2.84 14.28 18.07
C LEU A 52 -2.98 12.89 18.66
N ASN A 53 -3.56 12.80 19.87
CA ASN A 53 -4.25 11.60 20.35
C ASN A 53 -5.73 11.73 20.04
N VAL A 54 -6.35 10.72 19.45
CA VAL A 54 -7.75 10.76 19.02
C VAL A 54 -8.57 9.73 19.78
N THR A 55 -9.67 10.18 20.36
CA THR A 55 -10.68 9.34 21.03
C THR A 55 -12.07 9.69 20.54
N ALA A 56 -13.04 8.81 20.78
CA ALA A 56 -14.44 9.19 20.70
C ALA A 56 -14.77 10.25 21.77
N LYS A 57 -15.84 11.04 21.59
CA LYS A 57 -16.23 12.09 22.54
C LYS A 57 -16.58 11.59 23.94
N ASN A 58 -17.01 10.35 24.06
CA ASN A 58 -17.27 9.69 25.35
C ASN A 58 -15.99 9.18 26.05
N GLY A 59 -14.81 9.35 25.41
CA GLY A 59 -13.52 8.91 25.93
C GLY A 59 -13.14 7.47 25.56
N ASP A 60 -14.00 6.71 24.89
CA ASP A 60 -13.67 5.38 24.37
C ASP A 60 -12.64 5.46 23.24
N ALA A 61 -11.92 4.36 23.00
CA ALA A 61 -11.10 4.22 21.81
C ALA A 61 -11.95 4.33 20.54
N LEU A 62 -11.52 5.15 19.59
CA LEU A 62 -12.30 5.46 18.38
C LEU A 62 -12.63 4.20 17.55
N LEU A 63 -11.70 3.23 17.51
CA LEU A 63 -11.82 2.01 16.72
C LEU A 63 -12.30 0.79 17.53
N LYS A 64 -12.86 1.00 18.73
CA LYS A 64 -13.37 -0.07 19.58
C LYS A 64 -14.41 -0.94 18.84
N GLY A 65 -14.12 -2.24 18.73
CA GLY A 65 -15.00 -3.22 18.08
C GLY A 65 -15.13 -3.11 16.57
N LYS A 66 -14.31 -2.29 15.90
CA LYS A 66 -14.36 -2.11 14.45
C LYS A 66 -13.41 -3.07 13.72
N ASN A 67 -13.94 -3.78 12.72
CA ASN A 67 -13.16 -4.58 11.76
C ASN A 67 -13.19 -3.98 10.35
N ASP A 68 -14.16 -3.11 10.09
CA ASP A 68 -14.32 -2.38 8.85
C ASP A 68 -14.13 -0.90 9.13
N VAL A 69 -13.16 -0.29 8.47
CA VAL A 69 -12.77 1.11 8.66
C VAL A 69 -12.38 1.71 7.32
N THR A 70 -12.80 2.94 7.08
CA THR A 70 -12.27 3.77 6.01
C THR A 70 -11.57 4.98 6.61
N ILE A 71 -10.37 5.28 6.12
CA ILE A 71 -9.57 6.45 6.48
C ILE A 71 -9.36 7.25 5.21
N SER A 72 -9.75 8.52 5.21
CA SER A 72 -9.66 9.44 4.07
C SER A 72 -9.01 10.74 4.51
N TYR A 73 -8.05 11.26 3.76
CA TYR A 73 -7.37 12.51 4.08
C TYR A 73 -6.60 13.09 2.90
N ASP A 74 -6.32 14.38 2.97
CA ASP A 74 -5.38 15.06 2.08
C ASP A 74 -4.02 15.18 2.78
N VAL A 75 -2.93 14.90 2.07
CA VAL A 75 -1.59 14.91 2.65
C VAL A 75 -0.56 15.50 1.70
N LYS A 76 0.35 16.28 2.29
CA LYS A 76 1.58 16.77 1.64
C LYS A 76 2.76 16.41 2.54
N PRO A 77 3.43 15.27 2.31
CA PRO A 77 4.52 14.80 3.16
C PRO A 77 5.80 15.62 2.93
N ASP A 78 6.55 15.82 4.01
CA ASP A 78 7.90 16.39 4.01
C ASP A 78 8.87 15.42 4.71
N VAL A 79 8.74 14.14 4.43
CA VAL A 79 9.54 13.07 5.02
C VAL A 79 9.80 11.98 3.99
N SER A 80 11.04 11.55 3.88
CA SER A 80 11.47 10.46 2.97
C SER A 80 11.80 9.15 3.67
N GLY A 81 12.06 9.21 4.98
CA GLY A 81 12.40 8.05 5.81
C GLY A 81 11.19 7.26 6.30
N ASN A 82 11.45 6.17 7.05
CA ASN A 82 10.41 5.30 7.60
C ASN A 82 9.83 5.80 8.94
N THR A 83 9.66 7.12 9.08
CA THR A 83 9.14 7.77 10.29
C THR A 83 7.84 8.55 10.07
N GLY A 84 7.34 8.56 8.83
CA GLY A 84 6.21 9.40 8.40
C GLY A 84 4.84 8.83 8.73
N TRP A 85 4.55 8.56 10.01
CA TRP A 85 3.28 7.99 10.45
C TRP A 85 2.18 9.05 10.52
N THR A 86 1.31 9.10 9.53
CA THR A 86 0.12 9.97 9.54
C THR A 86 -0.97 9.41 10.44
N PHE A 87 -1.19 8.10 10.40
CA PHE A 87 -2.17 7.38 11.18
C PHE A 87 -1.48 6.20 11.89
N PHE A 88 -1.74 6.04 13.18
CA PHE A 88 -1.16 4.94 13.95
C PHE A 88 -2.15 4.48 15.04
N ALA A 89 -2.81 3.35 14.79
CA ALA A 89 -3.66 2.68 15.76
C ALA A 89 -2.93 1.48 16.35
N ALA A 90 -2.77 1.41 17.65
CA ALA A 90 -2.03 0.36 18.33
C ALA A 90 -2.79 -0.20 19.53
N SER A 91 -2.50 -1.44 19.92
CA SER A 91 -3.13 -2.09 21.08
C SER A 91 -2.85 -1.38 22.41
N ASN A 92 -1.74 -0.63 22.49
CA ASN A 92 -1.42 0.22 23.63
C ASN A 92 -0.61 1.46 23.22
N ALA A 93 -0.59 2.46 24.10
CA ALA A 93 0.04 3.78 23.85
C ALA A 93 1.56 3.77 24.01
N THR A 94 2.15 2.73 24.54
CA THR A 94 3.56 2.67 24.91
C THR A 94 4.35 1.84 23.92
N LYS A 95 5.68 1.90 24.03
CA LYS A 95 6.64 1.18 23.22
C LYS A 95 6.22 -0.28 23.01
N GLN A 96 6.30 -0.71 21.77
CA GLN A 96 6.20 -2.12 21.39
C GLN A 96 7.59 -2.71 21.17
N GLU A 97 7.78 -3.97 21.54
CA GLU A 97 9.01 -4.71 21.28
C GLU A 97 9.00 -5.27 19.85
N TYR A 98 10.15 -5.30 19.21
CA TYR A 98 10.28 -5.88 17.88
C TYR A 98 9.77 -7.33 17.81
N GLY A 99 8.94 -7.64 16.83
CA GLY A 99 8.30 -8.94 16.68
C GLY A 99 7.13 -9.17 17.62
N GLN A 100 6.73 -8.16 18.40
CA GLN A 100 5.54 -8.16 19.28
C GLN A 100 4.67 -6.95 19.02
N GLU A 101 4.70 -6.44 17.80
CA GLU A 101 3.94 -5.27 17.38
C GLU A 101 2.48 -5.64 17.13
N HIS A 102 1.57 -4.81 17.64
CA HIS A 102 0.13 -4.88 17.45
C HIS A 102 -0.40 -3.52 17.04
N TYR A 103 -0.34 -3.24 15.75
CA TYR A 103 -0.78 -1.96 15.20
C TYR A 103 -1.23 -2.01 13.74
N VAL A 104 -2.00 -1.01 13.37
CA VAL A 104 -2.24 -0.59 11.99
C VAL A 104 -1.71 0.82 11.84
N GLY A 105 -0.75 1.01 10.94
CA GLY A 105 -0.12 2.30 10.73
C GLY A 105 -0.04 2.66 9.25
N VAL A 106 -0.11 3.96 8.97
CA VAL A 106 0.05 4.50 7.62
C VAL A 106 1.31 5.35 7.57
N LEU A 107 2.28 4.87 6.80
CA LEU A 107 3.51 5.59 6.48
C LEU A 107 3.31 6.39 5.20
N ASP A 108 3.25 7.71 5.34
CA ASP A 108 3.25 8.64 4.22
C ASP A 108 4.64 9.24 4.03
N LYS A 109 5.22 8.95 2.87
CA LYS A 109 6.54 9.45 2.47
C LYS A 109 6.44 10.21 1.16
N THR A 110 7.42 11.05 0.90
CA THR A 110 7.54 11.73 -0.41
C THR A 110 7.64 10.75 -1.59
N THR A 111 8.01 9.48 -1.33
CA THR A 111 8.26 8.46 -2.36
C THR A 111 7.25 7.33 -2.37
N GLY A 112 6.32 7.30 -1.42
CA GLY A 112 5.35 6.20 -1.34
C GLY A 112 4.49 6.22 -0.09
N ILE A 113 3.45 5.39 -0.10
CA ILE A 113 2.57 5.15 1.04
C ILE A 113 2.58 3.66 1.33
N THR A 114 2.68 3.31 2.61
CA THR A 114 2.57 1.93 3.09
C THR A 114 1.58 1.87 4.24
N VAL A 115 0.59 0.99 4.13
CA VAL A 115 -0.29 0.61 5.24
C VAL A 115 0.28 -0.66 5.85
N GLU A 116 0.76 -0.58 7.07
CA GLU A 116 1.28 -1.72 7.82
C GLU A 116 0.21 -2.27 8.77
N ARG A 117 0.09 -3.58 8.82
CA ARG A 117 -0.83 -4.30 9.70
C ARG A 117 -0.08 -5.42 10.38
N TYR A 118 0.26 -5.25 11.66
CA TYR A 118 1.02 -6.23 12.43
C TYR A 118 0.21 -6.76 13.61
N ASN A 119 0.24 -8.07 13.79
CA ASN A 119 -0.29 -8.78 14.95
C ASN A 119 0.69 -9.89 15.36
N ASN A 120 1.87 -9.48 15.82
CA ASN A 120 3.00 -10.35 16.06
C ASN A 120 3.09 -10.72 17.55
N ASN A 121 3.14 -12.01 17.86
CA ASN A 121 3.25 -12.53 19.22
C ASN A 121 4.48 -13.42 19.46
N ASP A 122 5.24 -13.72 18.40
CA ASP A 122 6.25 -14.79 18.40
C ASP A 122 7.68 -14.29 18.22
N GLY A 123 7.90 -12.99 18.36
CA GLY A 123 9.21 -12.36 18.13
C GLY A 123 9.61 -12.26 16.67
N LYS A 124 8.68 -12.50 15.73
CA LYS A 124 8.87 -12.36 14.29
C LYS A 124 7.96 -11.31 13.73
N ARG A 125 8.45 -10.55 12.79
CA ARG A 125 7.69 -9.53 12.11
C ARG A 125 7.11 -10.08 10.80
N ASP A 126 5.77 -10.14 10.70
CA ASP A 126 5.08 -10.60 9.50
C ASP A 126 4.47 -9.42 8.74
N SER A 127 5.05 -9.09 7.59
CA SER A 127 4.59 -8.02 6.69
C SER A 127 3.61 -8.49 5.61
N SER A 128 3.14 -9.73 5.67
CA SER A 128 2.25 -10.31 4.64
C SER A 128 0.93 -9.54 4.48
N GLY A 129 0.50 -8.82 5.52
CA GLY A 129 -0.70 -7.98 5.50
C GLY A 129 -0.49 -6.56 5.01
N ASN A 130 0.73 -6.14 4.69
CA ASN A 130 1.02 -4.77 4.30
C ASN A 130 0.55 -4.46 2.87
N VAL A 131 0.12 -3.22 2.66
CA VAL A 131 -0.24 -2.68 1.34
C VAL A 131 0.66 -1.49 1.04
N SER A 132 1.27 -1.44 -0.14
CA SER A 132 2.24 -0.39 -0.48
C SER A 132 2.06 0.11 -1.90
N TYR A 133 2.33 1.41 -2.10
CA TYR A 133 2.45 2.05 -3.39
C TYR A 133 3.64 3.01 -3.37
N THR A 134 4.59 2.84 -4.29
CA THR A 134 5.91 3.49 -4.26
C THR A 134 6.11 4.56 -5.34
N LYS A 135 5.03 4.98 -6.02
CA LYS A 135 5.09 5.94 -7.14
C LYS A 135 4.41 7.26 -6.75
N THR A 136 4.65 7.77 -5.54
CA THR A 136 4.18 9.08 -5.09
C THR A 136 5.29 10.13 -5.18
N ASN A 137 4.96 11.38 -4.83
CA ASN A 137 5.87 12.51 -4.74
C ASN A 137 5.55 13.35 -3.49
N ALA A 138 6.22 14.47 -3.31
CA ALA A 138 6.04 15.39 -2.19
C ALA A 138 4.85 16.35 -2.35
N ASP A 139 4.09 16.28 -3.44
CA ASP A 139 2.94 17.15 -3.65
C ASP A 139 1.71 16.69 -2.87
N TRP A 140 0.70 17.57 -2.79
CA TRP A 140 -0.60 17.20 -2.24
C TRP A 140 -1.20 16.01 -2.97
N LYS A 141 -1.75 15.08 -2.22
CA LYS A 141 -2.53 13.95 -2.73
C LYS A 141 -3.69 13.65 -1.80
N HIS A 142 -4.77 13.15 -2.36
CA HIS A 142 -5.87 12.56 -1.62
C HIS A 142 -5.62 11.07 -1.43
N VAL A 143 -5.81 10.58 -0.21
CA VAL A 143 -5.56 9.19 0.16
C VAL A 143 -6.82 8.62 0.79
N ASP A 144 -7.29 7.48 0.26
CA ASP A 144 -8.30 6.66 0.92
C ASP A 144 -7.72 5.27 1.20
N ILE A 145 -7.98 4.78 2.40
CA ILE A 145 -7.61 3.44 2.85
C ILE A 145 -8.87 2.77 3.35
N VAL A 146 -9.24 1.66 2.71
CA VAL A 146 -10.39 0.85 3.13
C VAL A 146 -9.88 -0.47 3.68
N ILE A 147 -10.16 -0.74 4.95
CA ILE A 147 -9.87 -2.00 5.63
C ILE A 147 -11.20 -2.69 5.88
N SER A 148 -11.34 -3.95 5.42
CA SER A 148 -12.49 -4.81 5.66
C SER A 148 -12.01 -6.21 5.99
N GLY A 149 -12.07 -6.57 7.25
CA GLY A 149 -11.53 -7.82 7.75
C GLY A 149 -10.05 -8.00 7.37
N ALA A 150 -9.74 -9.03 6.57
CA ALA A 150 -8.38 -9.31 6.10
C ALA A 150 -7.93 -8.42 4.93
N THR A 151 -8.87 -7.76 4.25
CA THR A 151 -8.59 -6.97 3.04
C THR A 151 -8.22 -5.53 3.41
N ALA A 152 -7.20 -4.98 2.76
CA ALA A 152 -6.94 -3.55 2.72
C ALA A 152 -6.77 -3.08 1.28
N LYS A 153 -7.38 -1.94 0.95
CA LYS A 153 -7.27 -1.27 -0.34
C LYS A 153 -6.70 0.12 -0.13
N LEU A 154 -5.79 0.52 -1.00
CA LEU A 154 -5.20 1.86 -1.01
C LEU A 154 -5.59 2.56 -2.30
N TYR A 155 -6.14 3.76 -2.16
CA TYR A 155 -6.50 4.65 -3.26
C TYR A 155 -5.70 5.94 -3.15
N ILE A 156 -5.27 6.48 -4.28
CA ILE A 156 -4.60 7.77 -4.37
C ILE A 156 -5.24 8.56 -5.51
N ASP A 157 -5.70 9.78 -5.20
CA ASP A 157 -6.37 10.70 -6.15
C ASP A 157 -7.50 9.98 -6.89
N SER A 158 -8.38 9.31 -6.13
CA SER A 158 -9.56 8.56 -6.62
C SER A 158 -9.23 7.35 -7.51
N LYS A 159 -8.01 6.80 -7.42
CA LYS A 159 -7.59 5.61 -8.16
C LYS A 159 -7.19 4.49 -7.21
N LEU A 160 -7.70 3.29 -7.43
CA LEU A 160 -7.22 2.10 -6.72
C LEU A 160 -5.79 1.78 -7.17
N VAL A 161 -4.83 1.79 -6.25
CA VAL A 161 -3.39 1.60 -6.56
C VAL A 161 -2.80 0.34 -5.95
N ALA A 162 -3.39 -0.19 -4.87
CA ALA A 162 -2.92 -1.43 -4.25
C ALA A 162 -4.02 -2.14 -3.45
N VAL A 163 -3.97 -3.46 -3.40
CA VAL A 163 -4.86 -4.34 -2.61
C VAL A 163 -4.05 -5.43 -1.94
N ASN A 164 -4.40 -5.76 -0.70
CA ASN A 164 -3.87 -6.92 0.00
C ASN A 164 -4.98 -7.61 0.81
N ASN A 165 -5.13 -8.93 0.65
CA ASN A 165 -6.17 -9.74 1.27
C ASN A 165 -5.63 -10.62 2.43
N ASN A 166 -4.38 -10.46 2.84
CA ASN A 166 -3.69 -11.34 3.79
C ASN A 166 -3.52 -10.72 5.18
N GLY A 167 -4.24 -9.63 5.48
CA GLY A 167 -4.12 -8.96 6.78
C GLY A 167 -4.90 -9.63 7.90
N GLN A 168 -4.54 -9.29 9.13
CA GLN A 168 -5.30 -9.63 10.32
C GLN A 168 -6.47 -8.65 10.52
N LYS A 169 -7.52 -9.08 11.21
CA LYS A 169 -8.64 -8.20 11.57
C LYS A 169 -8.20 -7.13 12.56
N LEU A 170 -8.79 -5.95 12.47
CA LEU A 170 -8.49 -4.85 13.39
C LEU A 170 -8.71 -5.21 14.86
N THR A 171 -9.80 -5.93 15.19
CA THR A 171 -10.08 -6.37 16.57
C THR A 171 -9.05 -7.37 17.10
N ASP A 172 -8.44 -8.18 16.23
CA ASP A 172 -7.36 -9.10 16.61
C ASP A 172 -6.06 -8.34 16.87
N ILE A 173 -5.82 -7.26 16.11
CA ILE A 173 -4.63 -6.40 16.27
C ILE A 173 -4.76 -5.50 17.50
N LEU A 174 -5.88 -4.79 17.63
CA LEU A 174 -6.07 -3.72 18.62
C LEU A 174 -6.63 -4.24 19.96
N GLY A 175 -7.17 -5.46 19.99
CA GLY A 175 -7.86 -6.02 21.13
C GLY A 175 -9.29 -5.49 21.30
N ALA A 176 -10.00 -6.03 22.30
CA ALA A 176 -11.42 -5.74 22.56
C ALA A 176 -11.68 -4.26 22.87
N ASP A 177 -10.72 -3.59 23.49
CA ASP A 177 -10.85 -2.19 23.91
C ASP A 177 -10.53 -1.18 22.79
N GLY A 178 -10.07 -1.67 21.61
CA GLY A 178 -9.79 -0.83 20.43
C GLY A 178 -8.48 -0.05 20.48
N GLY A 179 -7.69 -0.22 21.52
CA GLY A 179 -6.36 0.36 21.67
C GLY A 179 -6.35 1.89 21.72
N VAL A 180 -5.33 2.49 21.10
CA VAL A 180 -5.13 3.94 21.01
C VAL A 180 -4.95 4.36 19.56
N LEU A 181 -5.33 5.61 19.24
CA LEU A 181 -5.13 6.20 17.93
C LEU A 181 -4.30 7.48 18.04
N GLN A 182 -3.21 7.53 17.30
CA GLN A 182 -2.34 8.69 17.18
C GLN A 182 -2.29 9.15 15.72
N ILE A 183 -2.37 10.46 15.52
CA ILE A 183 -2.26 11.10 14.20
C ILE A 183 -0.95 11.90 14.19
N GLY A 184 -0.05 11.55 13.28
CA GLY A 184 1.26 12.19 13.13
C GLY A 184 2.39 11.57 13.95
N LYS A 185 2.14 10.44 14.62
CA LYS A 185 3.16 9.79 15.47
C LYS A 185 2.88 8.29 15.65
N ALA A 186 3.94 7.47 15.66
CA ALA A 186 3.90 6.10 16.15
C ALA A 186 4.08 6.01 17.68
N ASN A 187 3.80 4.85 18.26
CA ASN A 187 3.92 4.64 19.72
C ASN A 187 5.30 4.10 20.18
N TRP A 188 6.31 4.14 19.31
CA TRP A 188 7.68 3.79 19.70
C TRP A 188 8.25 4.77 20.75
N SER A 189 9.14 4.28 21.61
CA SER A 189 9.76 5.10 22.68
C SER A 189 10.53 6.31 22.15
N ASN A 190 11.18 6.19 20.98
CA ASN A 190 11.91 7.29 20.35
C ASN A 190 11.00 8.26 19.60
N GLY A 191 9.72 7.92 19.43
CA GLY A 191 8.77 8.64 18.62
C GLY A 191 9.20 8.70 17.15
N GLU A 192 8.46 8.07 16.29
CA GLU A 192 8.59 8.29 14.86
C GLU A 192 7.46 9.22 14.46
N TYR A 193 7.81 10.42 14.01
CA TYR A 193 6.86 11.48 13.73
C TYR A 193 6.70 11.70 12.24
N PHE A 194 5.45 11.92 11.82
CA PHE A 194 5.19 12.49 10.51
C PHE A 194 5.64 13.95 10.48
N SER A 195 6.22 14.39 9.37
CA SER A 195 6.49 15.78 9.05
C SER A 195 5.80 16.14 7.75
N GLY A 196 4.95 17.15 7.76
CA GLY A 196 4.20 17.58 6.61
C GLY A 196 2.84 18.17 6.96
N LEU A 197 1.98 18.30 5.96
CA LEU A 197 0.62 18.83 6.07
C LEU A 197 -0.40 17.71 5.97
N LEU A 198 -1.39 17.72 6.85
CA LEU A 198 -2.53 16.82 6.85
C LEU A 198 -3.82 17.65 6.91
N ASP A 199 -4.79 17.29 6.07
CA ASP A 199 -6.05 18.01 5.96
C ASP A 199 -7.22 17.05 5.70
N ASN A 200 -8.45 17.50 5.99
CA ASN A 200 -9.70 16.78 5.68
C ASN A 200 -9.69 15.31 6.15
N LEU A 201 -9.17 15.06 7.36
CA LEU A 201 -9.07 13.70 7.90
C LEU A 201 -10.46 13.22 8.33
N LYS A 202 -10.97 12.21 7.64
CA LYS A 202 -12.21 11.51 7.97
C LYS A 202 -11.95 10.04 8.27
N ILE A 203 -12.66 9.52 9.25
CA ILE A 203 -12.59 8.10 9.64
C ILE A 203 -14.02 7.57 9.77
N TRP A 204 -14.35 6.54 9.01
CA TRP A 204 -15.63 5.82 9.13
C TRP A 204 -15.42 4.46 9.77
N GLY A 205 -16.38 4.03 10.57
CA GLY A 205 -16.48 2.69 11.15
C GLY A 205 -17.09 1.67 10.20
N LYS A 206 -16.98 1.89 8.90
CA LYS A 206 -17.41 0.98 7.83
C LYS A 206 -16.42 1.00 6.65
N ALA A 207 -16.47 -0.03 5.82
CA ALA A 207 -15.77 -0.06 4.55
C ALA A 207 -16.63 0.66 3.50
N LEU A 208 -16.19 1.86 3.06
CA LEU A 208 -16.85 2.57 1.97
C LEU A 208 -16.63 1.85 0.65
N SER A 209 -17.65 1.86 -0.20
CA SER A 209 -17.57 1.37 -1.58
C SER A 209 -16.82 2.34 -2.48
N ASP A 210 -16.40 1.88 -3.66
CA ASP A 210 -15.77 2.71 -4.68
C ASP A 210 -16.66 3.91 -5.07
N ASP A 211 -17.97 3.70 -5.15
CA ASP A 211 -18.94 4.76 -5.47
C ASP A 211 -19.03 5.81 -4.35
N GLU A 212 -19.06 5.38 -3.07
CA GLU A 212 -19.06 6.29 -1.91
C GLU A 212 -17.77 7.10 -1.80
N LEU A 213 -16.63 6.54 -2.24
CA LEU A 213 -15.35 7.23 -2.31
C LEU A 213 -15.19 8.11 -3.56
N GLY A 214 -16.11 8.03 -4.50
CA GLY A 214 -15.99 8.73 -5.78
C GLY A 214 -14.82 8.21 -6.63
N VAL A 215 -14.52 6.92 -6.52
CA VAL A 215 -13.43 6.28 -7.27
C VAL A 215 -13.77 6.22 -8.74
N GLU A 216 -12.88 6.78 -9.55
CA GLU A 216 -13.00 6.71 -11.01
C GLU A 216 -12.29 5.44 -11.51
N SER A 217 -13.01 4.32 -11.58
CA SER A 217 -12.47 3.02 -12.01
C SER A 217 -11.84 3.08 -13.41
N ALA A 218 -12.32 3.96 -14.30
CA ALA A 218 -11.74 4.21 -15.61
C ALA A 218 -10.33 4.85 -15.55
N LYS A 219 -9.96 5.46 -14.42
CA LYS A 219 -8.63 6.04 -14.20
C LYS A 219 -7.64 5.07 -13.56
N THR A 220 -8.08 3.91 -13.11
CA THR A 220 -7.19 2.89 -12.54
C THR A 220 -6.26 2.35 -13.62
N ASP A 221 -4.95 2.49 -13.43
CA ASP A 221 -3.95 2.04 -14.40
C ASP A 221 -3.59 0.56 -14.15
N TYR A 222 -4.43 -0.33 -14.64
CA TYR A 222 -4.21 -1.77 -14.56
C TYR A 222 -2.95 -2.22 -15.28
N ALA A 223 -2.53 -1.53 -16.36
CA ALA A 223 -1.32 -1.87 -17.09
C ALA A 223 -0.07 -1.61 -16.24
N ALA A 224 -0.01 -0.45 -15.56
CA ALA A 224 1.07 -0.16 -14.63
C ALA A 224 1.06 -1.08 -13.40
N ALA A 225 -0.14 -1.44 -12.88
CA ALA A 225 -0.26 -2.34 -11.74
C ALA A 225 0.13 -3.78 -12.09
N LEU A 226 -0.24 -4.27 -13.28
CA LEU A 226 0.10 -5.61 -13.76
C LEU A 226 1.60 -5.74 -14.09
N ALA A 227 2.21 -4.66 -14.60
CA ALA A 227 3.64 -4.55 -14.89
C ALA A 227 4.21 -5.76 -15.64
N ILE A 228 3.60 -6.12 -16.79
CA ILE A 228 4.01 -7.30 -17.58
C ILE A 228 5.51 -7.18 -17.91
N PRO A 229 6.34 -8.15 -17.50
CA PRO A 229 7.78 -8.06 -17.71
C PRO A 229 8.15 -8.29 -19.18
N ALA A 230 9.16 -7.57 -19.68
CA ALA A 230 9.71 -7.81 -21.01
C ALA A 230 10.40 -9.18 -21.10
N GLN A 231 10.97 -9.67 -19.99
CA GLN A 231 11.59 -10.98 -19.87
C GLN A 231 10.88 -11.78 -18.79
N ILE A 232 10.36 -12.95 -19.15
CA ILE A 232 9.57 -13.82 -18.29
C ILE A 232 10.48 -14.94 -17.77
N THR A 233 10.66 -14.98 -16.45
CA THR A 233 11.47 -15.98 -15.75
C THR A 233 10.66 -16.85 -14.78
N GLY A 234 9.33 -16.75 -14.80
CA GLY A 234 8.43 -17.47 -13.91
C GLY A 234 6.97 -17.25 -14.31
N ASP A 235 6.06 -17.63 -13.45
CA ASP A 235 4.62 -17.49 -13.69
C ASP A 235 4.19 -16.01 -13.73
N LEU A 236 3.18 -15.75 -14.55
CA LEU A 236 2.51 -14.45 -14.62
C LEU A 236 1.46 -14.33 -13.51
N PRO A 237 1.16 -13.12 -13.03
CA PRO A 237 0.19 -12.95 -11.97
C PRO A 237 -1.22 -13.39 -12.38
N SER A 238 -1.89 -14.14 -11.53
CA SER A 238 -3.29 -14.57 -11.74
C SER A 238 -4.31 -13.52 -11.27
N THR A 239 -3.85 -12.48 -10.56
CA THR A 239 -4.69 -11.37 -10.10
C THR A 239 -3.96 -10.04 -10.22
N VAL A 240 -4.71 -8.95 -10.37
CA VAL A 240 -4.24 -7.56 -10.30
C VAL A 240 -5.27 -6.70 -9.58
N LEU A 241 -4.84 -5.96 -8.56
CA LEU A 241 -5.71 -5.10 -7.75
C LEU A 241 -7.01 -5.81 -7.28
N GLY A 242 -6.88 -7.09 -6.90
CA GLY A 242 -7.97 -7.92 -6.41
C GLY A 242 -8.89 -8.51 -7.49
N LYS A 243 -8.63 -8.26 -8.78
CA LYS A 243 -9.39 -8.82 -9.90
C LYS A 243 -8.64 -9.98 -10.55
N THR A 244 -9.37 -10.99 -11.02
CA THR A 244 -8.80 -12.12 -11.75
C THR A 244 -8.23 -11.68 -13.09
N VAL A 245 -7.05 -12.20 -13.44
CA VAL A 245 -6.42 -12.03 -14.74
C VAL A 245 -6.45 -13.34 -15.50
N THR A 246 -6.99 -13.30 -16.71
CA THR A 246 -6.95 -14.43 -17.65
C THR A 246 -5.95 -14.11 -18.76
N TRP A 247 -4.98 -15.00 -18.95
CA TRP A 247 -3.94 -14.85 -19.95
C TRP A 247 -4.25 -15.56 -21.24
N SER A 248 -3.86 -14.95 -22.34
CA SER A 248 -3.73 -15.61 -23.64
C SER A 248 -2.46 -15.14 -24.32
N ALA A 249 -1.93 -15.94 -25.23
CA ALA A 249 -0.68 -15.67 -25.88
C ALA A 249 -0.73 -16.03 -27.35
N THR A 250 0.06 -15.32 -28.17
CA THR A 250 0.28 -15.61 -29.59
C THR A 250 1.78 -15.59 -29.90
N GLY A 251 2.17 -16.12 -31.06
CA GLY A 251 3.57 -16.27 -31.44
C GLY A 251 4.16 -17.63 -31.02
N ASP A 252 5.48 -17.76 -31.15
CA ASP A 252 6.19 -19.04 -30.95
C ASP A 252 6.06 -19.57 -29.52
N GLY A 253 5.96 -18.67 -28.54
CA GLY A 253 5.78 -18.99 -27.11
C GLY A 253 4.34 -19.24 -26.68
N ALA A 254 3.35 -19.17 -27.58
CA ALA A 254 1.92 -19.23 -27.21
C ALA A 254 1.54 -20.46 -26.36
N LYS A 255 2.11 -21.62 -26.68
CA LYS A 255 1.84 -22.87 -25.96
C LYS A 255 2.50 -22.98 -24.59
N LEU A 256 3.39 -22.06 -24.28
CA LEU A 256 4.13 -22.04 -23.02
C LEU A 256 3.41 -21.25 -21.93
N VAL A 257 2.32 -20.54 -22.25
CA VAL A 257 1.55 -19.71 -21.34
C VAL A 257 0.15 -20.28 -21.17
N ALA A 258 -0.20 -20.67 -19.96
CA ALA A 258 -1.54 -21.12 -19.61
C ALA A 258 -2.45 -19.95 -19.24
N ALA A 259 -3.77 -20.15 -19.30
CA ALA A 259 -4.76 -19.11 -19.03
C ALA A 259 -4.75 -18.61 -17.58
N ASP A 260 -4.26 -19.39 -16.63
CA ASP A 260 -4.08 -19.03 -15.22
C ASP A 260 -2.75 -18.30 -14.94
N GLY A 261 -1.94 -18.04 -15.96
CA GLY A 261 -0.65 -17.36 -15.86
C GLY A 261 0.54 -18.28 -15.66
N LYS A 262 0.35 -19.59 -15.54
CA LYS A 262 1.47 -20.54 -15.47
C LYS A 262 2.28 -20.51 -16.74
N VAL A 263 3.61 -20.47 -16.59
CA VAL A 263 4.54 -20.40 -17.70
C VAL A 263 5.49 -21.62 -17.69
N THR A 264 5.51 -22.33 -18.79
CA THR A 264 6.49 -23.40 -19.03
C THR A 264 7.72 -22.79 -19.70
N GLN A 265 8.83 -22.68 -18.97
CA GLN A 265 10.06 -22.15 -19.53
C GLN A 265 10.74 -23.17 -20.47
N PRO A 266 11.40 -22.73 -21.56
CA PRO A 266 12.30 -23.57 -22.32
C PRO A 266 13.36 -24.19 -21.42
N LYS A 267 13.89 -25.34 -21.81
CA LYS A 267 14.94 -26.03 -21.03
C LYS A 267 16.24 -25.24 -21.05
N SER A 268 17.10 -25.51 -20.05
CA SER A 268 18.44 -24.94 -20.01
C SER A 268 19.20 -25.27 -21.31
N GLY A 269 19.80 -24.25 -21.90
CA GLY A 269 20.49 -24.33 -23.19
C GLY A 269 19.61 -24.14 -24.44
N GLU A 270 18.29 -24.12 -24.30
CA GLU A 270 17.38 -23.72 -25.39
C GLU A 270 17.33 -22.18 -25.49
N LYS A 271 17.00 -21.68 -26.68
CA LYS A 271 16.85 -20.23 -26.87
C LYS A 271 15.57 -19.71 -26.19
N ALA A 272 15.62 -18.48 -25.73
CA ALA A 272 14.46 -17.74 -25.31
C ALA A 272 13.42 -17.63 -26.44
N VAL A 273 12.13 -17.60 -26.09
CA VAL A 273 11.03 -17.67 -27.04
C VAL A 273 10.17 -16.40 -26.94
N LYS A 274 10.00 -15.72 -28.08
CA LYS A 274 9.15 -14.52 -28.16
C LYS A 274 7.67 -14.88 -28.05
N VAL A 275 6.94 -14.03 -27.35
CA VAL A 275 5.50 -14.19 -27.13
C VAL A 275 4.83 -12.83 -27.07
N LYS A 276 3.64 -12.71 -27.67
CA LYS A 276 2.74 -11.58 -27.44
C LYS A 276 1.67 -12.01 -26.47
N LEU A 277 1.68 -11.38 -25.31
CA LEU A 277 0.73 -11.63 -24.21
C LEU A 277 -0.50 -10.74 -24.33
N THR A 278 -1.63 -11.28 -23.92
CA THR A 278 -2.87 -10.53 -23.68
C THR A 278 -3.41 -10.90 -22.31
N ALA A 279 -3.54 -9.92 -21.43
CA ALA A 279 -4.18 -10.03 -20.12
C ALA A 279 -5.60 -9.47 -20.21
N THR A 280 -6.59 -10.32 -19.95
CA THR A 280 -7.99 -9.92 -19.76
C THR A 280 -8.28 -9.90 -18.27
N ILE A 281 -8.73 -8.75 -17.76
CA ILE A 281 -8.99 -8.52 -16.34
C ILE A 281 -10.51 -8.51 -16.13
N ASP A 282 -10.97 -9.26 -15.15
CA ASP A 282 -12.39 -9.38 -14.85
C ASP A 282 -13.02 -8.00 -14.53
N GLY A 283 -14.13 -7.69 -15.24
CA GLY A 283 -14.83 -6.40 -15.13
C GLY A 283 -14.05 -5.18 -15.65
N VAL A 284 -13.02 -5.39 -16.50
CA VAL A 284 -12.27 -4.32 -17.19
C VAL A 284 -12.41 -4.51 -18.70
N ASP A 285 -13.01 -3.54 -19.38
CA ASP A 285 -13.37 -3.67 -20.80
C ASP A 285 -12.15 -3.77 -21.74
N LYS A 286 -11.04 -3.15 -21.36
CA LYS A 286 -9.84 -3.10 -22.21
C LYS A 286 -8.80 -4.12 -21.74
N ALA A 287 -8.50 -5.10 -22.60
CA ALA A 287 -7.39 -6.01 -22.40
C ALA A 287 -6.03 -5.28 -22.53
N ILE A 288 -5.04 -5.78 -21.78
CA ILE A 288 -3.66 -5.25 -21.79
C ILE A 288 -2.80 -6.21 -22.61
N THR A 289 -2.03 -5.67 -23.55
CA THR A 289 -1.13 -6.46 -24.39
C THR A 289 0.32 -6.04 -24.19
N ALA A 290 1.24 -7.01 -24.25
CA ALA A 290 2.68 -6.77 -24.20
C ALA A 290 3.43 -7.78 -25.06
N GLU A 291 4.54 -7.35 -25.66
CA GLU A 291 5.54 -8.21 -26.26
C GLU A 291 6.55 -8.59 -25.18
N SER A 292 6.80 -9.87 -25.04
CA SER A 292 7.71 -10.41 -24.02
C SER A 292 8.55 -11.56 -24.61
N GLU A 293 9.55 -11.97 -23.85
CA GLU A 293 10.41 -13.10 -24.18
C GLU A 293 10.46 -14.04 -22.99
N ILE A 294 10.10 -15.32 -23.20
CA ILE A 294 10.17 -16.36 -22.16
C ILE A 294 11.59 -16.90 -22.16
N LEU A 295 12.33 -16.64 -21.07
CA LEU A 295 13.69 -17.12 -20.92
C LEU A 295 13.71 -18.60 -20.54
N ASN A 296 14.79 -19.28 -20.88
CA ASN A 296 14.98 -20.65 -20.44
C ASN A 296 15.20 -20.75 -18.91
N ASN A 297 14.98 -21.91 -18.33
CA ASN A 297 15.05 -22.14 -16.89
C ASN A 297 16.47 -22.14 -16.29
N GLY A 298 17.51 -22.01 -17.12
CA GLY A 298 18.90 -21.87 -16.71
C GLY A 298 19.46 -20.45 -16.88
N GLY A 299 18.62 -19.50 -17.37
CA GLY A 299 19.07 -18.16 -17.82
C GLY A 299 19.90 -18.25 -19.12
N GLU A 300 20.22 -17.09 -19.72
CA GLU A 300 20.97 -17.03 -20.98
C GLU A 300 22.48 -17.20 -20.85
N ILE A 301 23.00 -17.55 -19.69
CA ILE A 301 24.44 -17.71 -19.44
C ILE A 301 25.06 -18.71 -20.42
N ALA A 302 24.30 -19.72 -20.86
CA ALA A 302 24.81 -20.73 -21.79
C ALA A 302 24.99 -20.23 -23.23
N SER A 303 24.23 -19.24 -23.70
CA SER A 303 24.42 -18.66 -25.03
C SER A 303 25.59 -17.68 -25.07
N TYR A 304 25.82 -16.96 -24.00
CA TYR A 304 26.93 -16.03 -23.86
C TYR A 304 28.29 -16.75 -23.85
N VAL A 305 28.34 -17.91 -23.19
CA VAL A 305 29.60 -18.72 -23.10
C VAL A 305 29.96 -19.41 -24.41
N LYS A 306 28.97 -19.67 -25.27
CA LYS A 306 29.17 -20.35 -26.56
C LYS A 306 29.82 -19.49 -27.63
N ASP A 307 29.67 -18.18 -27.57
CA ASP A 307 30.15 -17.24 -28.58
C ASP A 307 31.46 -16.54 -28.20
N VAL A 308 31.95 -16.78 -27.01
CA VAL A 308 33.29 -16.27 -26.59
C VAL A 308 34.34 -17.28 -26.99
N ASP A 309 35.02 -17.00 -28.07
CA ASP A 309 36.31 -17.68 -28.37
C ASP A 309 37.29 -17.34 -27.25
N ARG A 310 37.47 -18.31 -26.37
CA ARG A 310 38.42 -18.25 -25.25
C ARG A 310 39.73 -18.95 -25.57
N SER A 311 40.16 -18.95 -26.81
CA SER A 311 41.55 -19.21 -27.09
C SER A 311 42.36 -18.09 -26.47
N ASP A 312 43.09 -18.41 -25.41
CA ASP A 312 43.90 -17.42 -24.74
C ASP A 312 45.08 -16.99 -25.63
N GLN A 313 45.73 -15.95 -25.22
CA GLN A 313 46.84 -15.34 -25.95
C GLN A 313 48.02 -16.25 -26.13
N ASN A 314 48.04 -17.42 -25.54
CA ASN A 314 49.13 -18.41 -25.63
C ASN A 314 48.69 -19.76 -26.23
N GLY A 315 47.48 -19.81 -26.84
CA GLY A 315 46.96 -21.05 -27.40
C GLY A 315 46.42 -22.05 -26.39
N ALA A 316 46.36 -21.70 -25.12
CA ALA A 316 45.72 -22.55 -24.12
C ALA A 316 44.18 -22.44 -24.28
N LYS A 317 43.52 -23.58 -24.41
CA LYS A 317 42.06 -23.61 -24.38
C LYS A 317 41.60 -23.65 -22.93
N TYR A 318 40.81 -22.65 -22.52
CA TYR A 318 40.06 -22.75 -21.28
C TYR A 318 38.88 -23.67 -21.50
N ASP A 319 38.81 -24.72 -20.69
CA ASP A 319 37.57 -25.51 -20.59
C ASP A 319 36.56 -24.70 -19.79
N PRO A 320 35.40 -24.34 -20.35
CA PRO A 320 34.37 -23.70 -19.56
C PRO A 320 33.83 -24.69 -18.54
N LEU A 321 33.86 -24.30 -17.27
CA LEU A 321 33.27 -25.02 -16.15
C LEU A 321 31.75 -25.19 -16.34
#